data_b5ba09c8a069a58f68359386aa2fa9cd
#
_entry.id   b5ba09c8a069a58f68359386aa2fa9cd
#
_cell.length_a   1.000
_cell.length_b   1.000
_cell.length_c   1.000
_cell.angle_alpha   90.00
_cell.angle_beta   90.00
_cell.angle_gamma   90.00
#
_symmetry.space_group_name_H-M   'P 1'
#
loop_
_entity.id
_entity.type
_entity.pdbx_description
1 polymer ?
#
loop_
_entity_poly.entity_id
_entity_poly.type
_entity_poly.pdbx_seq_one_letter_code
_entity_poly.pdbx_strand_id
1 'polypeptide(L)'
;QFSSKTDAPKSELDLDESINETCSNAGRLKLVYDRPRRNTVKVLMLIDSGGSMDYYRDLCGKLFMAVRKSNHFKDLKIYYFHNSIYERLYTDAACMPGKWIETDTLLRTVGSDYKVIIVGDAAMAPYELLGSSSYFYSYSQMGEGNGLEWFRKVKGHFGHIVWLNPASMNYTPGNYWKETLGILQEEFDMYPLSVSGLETALKKLIVAK
;
A
#
# COMPACT_ATOMS: atom_id res chain seq x y z
N GLN A 1 -7.13 15.10 2.34
CA GLN A 1 -6.27 15.88 1.43
C GLN A 1 -4.86 15.32 1.44
N PHE A 2 -4.32 14.99 0.27
CA PHE A 2 -2.92 14.48 0.12
C PHE A 2 -1.86 15.56 0.28
N SER A 3 -2.27 16.81 0.40
CA SER A 3 -1.35 17.95 0.40
C SER A 3 -1.74 18.98 1.45
N SER A 4 -0.75 19.61 2.07
CA SER A 4 -0.92 20.80 2.93
C SER A 4 -0.45 22.04 2.20
N LYS A 5 -1.08 23.18 2.50
CA LYS A 5 -0.62 24.48 2.01
C LYS A 5 0.76 24.80 2.62
N THR A 6 1.66 25.33 1.83
CA THR A 6 2.99 25.75 2.30
C THR A 6 2.91 27.15 2.90
N ASP A 7 3.92 27.56 3.69
CA ASP A 7 4.07 28.94 4.14
C ASP A 7 4.64 29.89 3.04
N ALA A 8 4.81 29.36 1.82
CA ALA A 8 5.25 30.12 0.65
C ALA A 8 4.18 31.16 0.23
N PRO A 9 4.59 32.23 -0.49
CA PRO A 9 3.64 33.20 -1.06
C PRO A 9 2.60 32.51 -1.96
N LYS A 10 1.41 33.11 -2.06
CA LYS A 10 0.35 32.65 -2.94
C LYS A 10 0.80 32.79 -4.40
N SER A 11 1.09 31.68 -5.05
CA SER A 11 1.64 31.66 -6.43
C SER A 11 0.99 30.62 -7.33
N GLU A 12 0.15 29.73 -6.79
CA GLU A 12 -0.57 28.72 -7.54
C GLU A 12 -1.99 29.21 -7.85
N LEU A 13 -2.38 29.21 -9.13
CA LEU A 13 -3.69 29.66 -9.55
C LEU A 13 -4.76 28.66 -9.03
N ASP A 14 -5.70 29.16 -8.22
CA ASP A 14 -6.89 28.43 -7.81
C ASP A 14 -7.98 28.61 -8.87
N LEU A 15 -8.14 27.62 -9.75
CA LEU A 15 -9.10 27.68 -10.84
C LEU A 15 -10.56 27.71 -10.34
N ASP A 16 -10.89 26.87 -9.37
CA ASP A 16 -12.26 26.77 -8.86
C ASP A 16 -12.69 28.09 -8.19
N GLU A 17 -11.83 28.63 -7.33
CA GLU A 17 -12.11 29.91 -6.66
C GLU A 17 -12.07 31.06 -7.65
N SER A 18 -11.18 31.03 -8.66
CA SER A 18 -11.17 32.05 -9.72
C SER A 18 -12.45 32.06 -10.57
N ILE A 19 -13.02 30.86 -10.85
CA ILE A 19 -14.31 30.73 -11.52
C ILE A 19 -15.44 31.29 -10.65
N ASN A 20 -15.49 30.89 -9.39
CA ASN A 20 -16.50 31.35 -8.45
C ASN A 20 -16.49 32.87 -8.27
N GLU A 21 -15.31 33.42 -8.07
CA GLU A 21 -15.11 34.86 -7.90
C GLU A 21 -15.41 35.65 -9.19
N THR A 22 -15.10 35.08 -10.37
CA THR A 22 -15.45 35.68 -11.67
C THR A 22 -16.95 35.68 -11.88
N CYS A 23 -17.63 34.58 -11.58
CA CYS A 23 -19.09 34.49 -11.63
C CYS A 23 -19.78 35.49 -10.68
N SER A 24 -19.30 35.56 -9.46
CA SER A 24 -19.80 36.48 -8.43
C SER A 24 -19.56 37.96 -8.75
N ASN A 25 -18.55 38.25 -9.58
CA ASN A 25 -18.19 39.61 -9.99
C ASN A 25 -18.76 39.99 -11.38
N ALA A 26 -19.97 39.57 -11.66
CA ALA A 26 -20.69 39.85 -12.90
C ALA A 26 -19.89 39.50 -14.18
N GLY A 27 -19.13 38.39 -14.14
CA GLY A 27 -18.33 37.92 -15.27
C GLY A 27 -17.02 38.65 -15.51
N ARG A 28 -16.65 39.61 -14.67
CA ARG A 28 -15.32 40.25 -14.73
C ARG A 28 -14.28 39.29 -14.18
N LEU A 29 -13.29 38.97 -15.01
CA LEU A 29 -12.20 38.02 -14.65
C LEU A 29 -11.53 38.43 -13.35
N LYS A 30 -11.54 37.55 -12.36
CA LYS A 30 -10.85 37.70 -11.08
C LYS A 30 -10.04 36.44 -10.81
N LEU A 31 -8.74 36.54 -10.94
CA LEU A 31 -7.82 35.44 -10.67
C LEU A 31 -7.52 35.39 -9.18
N VAL A 32 -7.73 34.20 -8.61
CA VAL A 32 -7.42 33.91 -7.21
C VAL A 32 -6.20 33.01 -7.17
N TYR A 33 -5.23 33.37 -6.35
CA TYR A 33 -4.02 32.59 -6.13
C TYR A 33 -4.02 32.03 -4.73
N ASP A 34 -3.62 30.77 -4.60
CA ASP A 34 -3.42 30.11 -3.31
C ASP A 34 -1.93 29.77 -3.10
N ARG A 35 -1.61 29.34 -1.90
CA ARG A 35 -0.27 28.88 -1.57
C ARG A 35 -0.01 27.53 -2.22
N PRO A 36 1.21 27.29 -2.73
CA PRO A 36 1.57 25.99 -3.29
C PRO A 36 1.29 24.89 -2.29
N ARG A 37 0.73 23.78 -2.76
CA ARG A 37 0.45 22.61 -1.93
C ARG A 37 1.65 21.67 -1.98
N ARG A 38 2.10 21.22 -0.83
CA ARG A 38 3.10 20.16 -0.74
C ARG A 38 2.41 18.84 -0.42
N ASN A 39 2.82 17.82 -1.12
CA ASN A 39 2.42 16.46 -0.79
C ASN A 39 2.98 16.09 0.58
N THR A 40 2.12 15.59 1.46
CA THR A 40 2.48 15.26 2.84
C THR A 40 2.42 13.77 3.12
N VAL A 41 1.79 13.00 2.25
CA VAL A 41 1.55 11.57 2.47
C VAL A 41 2.79 10.78 2.10
N LYS A 42 3.28 9.98 3.03
CA LYS A 42 4.31 8.98 2.83
C LYS A 42 3.64 7.63 2.66
N VAL A 43 4.04 6.87 1.68
CA VAL A 43 3.44 5.55 1.37
C VAL A 43 4.50 4.47 1.40
N LEU A 44 4.17 3.37 2.06
CA LEU A 44 4.91 2.11 2.00
C LEU A 44 4.04 1.09 1.27
N MET A 45 4.53 0.55 0.16
CA MET A 45 3.88 -0.54 -0.56
C MET A 45 4.60 -1.85 -0.25
N LEU A 46 3.82 -2.85 0.17
CA LEU A 46 4.27 -4.22 0.40
C LEU A 46 3.57 -5.10 -0.64
N ILE A 47 4.33 -5.72 -1.54
CA ILE A 47 3.81 -6.36 -2.73
C ILE A 47 4.12 -7.84 -2.68
N ASP A 48 3.08 -8.65 -2.77
CA ASP A 48 3.23 -10.08 -2.97
C ASP A 48 3.76 -10.38 -4.37
N SER A 49 4.79 -11.20 -4.44
CA SER A 49 5.40 -11.71 -5.66
C SER A 49 5.35 -13.24 -5.74
N GLY A 50 4.43 -13.88 -5.00
CA GLY A 50 4.15 -15.30 -5.10
C GLY A 50 3.70 -15.71 -6.52
N GLY A 51 3.82 -16.99 -6.85
CA GLY A 51 3.56 -17.49 -8.21
C GLY A 51 2.14 -17.22 -8.71
N SER A 52 1.14 -17.19 -7.84
CA SER A 52 -0.24 -16.82 -8.20
C SER A 52 -0.37 -15.37 -8.66
N MET A 53 0.51 -14.48 -8.19
CA MET A 53 0.55 -13.07 -8.58
C MET A 53 1.07 -12.85 -10.01
N ASP A 54 1.64 -13.86 -10.67
CA ASP A 54 2.08 -13.77 -12.06
C ASP A 54 0.94 -13.41 -13.01
N TYR A 55 -0.27 -13.88 -12.74
CA TYR A 55 -1.48 -13.53 -13.50
C TYR A 55 -1.83 -12.03 -13.43
N TYR A 56 -1.39 -11.36 -12.37
CA TYR A 56 -1.72 -9.96 -12.09
C TYR A 56 -0.55 -9.01 -12.32
N ARG A 57 0.59 -9.51 -12.82
CA ARG A 57 1.85 -8.75 -13.00
C ARG A 57 1.65 -7.48 -13.81
N ASP A 58 0.92 -7.56 -14.93
CA ASP A 58 0.68 -6.40 -15.81
C ASP A 58 -0.21 -5.35 -15.12
N LEU A 59 -1.23 -5.80 -14.37
CA LEU A 59 -2.13 -4.93 -13.62
C LEU A 59 -1.37 -4.20 -12.52
N CYS A 60 -0.58 -4.93 -11.74
CA CYS A 60 0.29 -4.37 -10.72
C CYS A 60 1.31 -3.38 -11.32
N GLY A 61 1.95 -3.75 -12.43
CA GLY A 61 2.91 -2.90 -13.13
C GLY A 61 2.31 -1.57 -13.58
N LYS A 62 1.09 -1.59 -14.16
CA LYS A 62 0.35 -0.37 -14.55
C LYS A 62 0.01 0.51 -13.35
N LEU A 63 -0.45 -0.10 -12.25
CA LEU A 63 -0.74 0.61 -11.01
C LEU A 63 0.53 1.28 -10.46
N PHE A 64 1.64 0.56 -10.38
CA PHE A 64 2.90 1.10 -9.87
C PHE A 64 3.45 2.23 -10.72
N MET A 65 3.35 2.10 -12.05
CA MET A 65 3.72 3.19 -12.95
C MET A 65 2.85 4.43 -12.73
N ALA A 66 1.55 4.25 -12.54
CA ALA A 66 0.63 5.35 -12.24
C ALA A 66 0.95 6.00 -10.89
N VAL A 67 1.18 5.20 -9.84
CA VAL A 67 1.56 5.67 -8.50
C VAL A 67 2.89 6.39 -8.51
N ARG A 68 3.91 5.88 -9.21
CA ARG A 68 5.24 6.52 -9.32
C ARG A 68 5.23 7.81 -10.13
N LYS A 69 4.38 7.89 -11.17
CA LYS A 69 4.23 9.11 -11.99
C LYS A 69 3.40 10.17 -11.29
N SER A 70 2.55 9.79 -10.37
CA SER A 70 1.79 10.74 -9.59
C SER A 70 2.73 11.40 -8.58
N ASN A 71 3.00 12.69 -8.74
CA ASN A 71 3.73 13.50 -7.76
C ASN A 71 2.93 13.70 -6.46
N HIS A 72 2.06 12.74 -6.11
CA HIS A 72 1.12 12.87 -4.99
C HIS A 72 1.67 12.38 -3.64
N PHE A 73 2.87 11.81 -3.61
CA PHE A 73 3.46 11.31 -2.37
C PHE A 73 4.73 12.08 -2.02
N LYS A 74 4.89 12.38 -0.74
CA LYS A 74 6.11 12.97 -0.20
C LYS A 74 7.28 11.99 -0.25
N ASP A 75 6.98 10.73 0.03
CA ASP A 75 7.92 9.61 -0.06
C ASP A 75 7.16 8.33 -0.42
N LEU A 76 7.79 7.48 -1.22
CA LEU A 76 7.26 6.19 -1.64
C LEU A 76 8.34 5.12 -1.50
N LYS A 77 8.09 4.15 -0.63
CA LYS A 77 8.93 2.96 -0.46
C LYS A 77 8.19 1.74 -0.95
N ILE A 78 8.89 0.83 -1.63
CA ILE A 78 8.31 -0.40 -2.17
C ILE A 78 9.19 -1.55 -1.76
N TYR A 79 8.57 -2.57 -1.16
CA TYR A 79 9.19 -3.84 -0.82
C TYR A 79 8.31 -5.00 -1.26
N TYR A 80 8.91 -6.16 -1.40
CA TYR A 80 8.25 -7.36 -1.89
C TYR A 80 8.33 -8.47 -0.85
N PHE A 81 7.36 -9.36 -0.88
CA PHE A 81 7.36 -10.59 -0.10
C PHE A 81 6.83 -11.74 -0.97
N HIS A 82 6.93 -12.96 -0.52
CA HIS A 82 6.44 -14.12 -1.23
C HIS A 82 5.35 -14.81 -0.40
N ASN A 83 4.11 -14.74 -0.86
CA ASN A 83 2.89 -15.24 -0.23
C ASN A 83 2.60 -14.62 1.14
N SER A 84 3.55 -14.66 2.07
CA SER A 84 3.42 -14.11 3.42
C SER A 84 4.63 -13.26 3.82
N ILE A 85 4.41 -12.32 4.74
CA ILE A 85 5.51 -11.55 5.34
C ILE A 85 6.14 -12.43 6.43
N TYR A 86 7.49 -12.42 6.45
CA TYR A 86 8.32 -13.06 7.47
C TYR A 86 9.43 -12.10 7.90
N GLU A 87 10.56 -12.63 8.35
CA GLU A 87 11.71 -11.86 8.82
C GLU A 87 12.33 -10.96 7.76
N ARG A 88 12.04 -11.20 6.50
CA ARG A 88 12.66 -10.49 5.35
C ARG A 88 11.63 -9.94 4.40
N LEU A 89 11.89 -8.72 3.96
CA LEU A 89 11.21 -8.07 2.85
C LEU A 89 12.23 -7.77 1.76
N TYR A 90 11.89 -8.04 0.52
CA TYR A 90 12.81 -7.94 -0.61
C TYR A 90 12.75 -6.56 -1.27
N THR A 91 13.86 -6.13 -1.84
CA THR A 91 13.99 -4.85 -2.56
C THR A 91 13.72 -4.97 -4.05
N ASP A 92 13.54 -6.19 -4.55
CA ASP A 92 13.11 -6.45 -5.93
C ASP A 92 12.02 -7.55 -5.99
N ALA A 93 11.22 -7.50 -7.07
CA ALA A 93 10.08 -8.40 -7.27
C ALA A 93 10.47 -9.88 -7.49
N ALA A 94 11.72 -10.17 -7.86
CA ALA A 94 12.18 -11.54 -8.03
C ALA A 94 12.60 -12.19 -6.70
N CYS A 95 12.53 -11.45 -5.59
CA CYS A 95 12.91 -11.90 -4.25
C CYS A 95 14.31 -12.56 -4.22
N MET A 96 15.27 -11.94 -4.92
CA MET A 96 16.61 -12.49 -5.10
C MET A 96 17.41 -12.55 -3.79
N PRO A 97 18.21 -13.59 -3.58
CA PRO A 97 19.12 -13.68 -2.44
C PRO A 97 20.02 -12.45 -2.31
N GLY A 98 20.17 -11.94 -1.09
CA GLY A 98 20.99 -10.75 -0.80
C GLY A 98 20.33 -9.40 -1.11
N LYS A 99 19.16 -9.38 -1.74
CA LYS A 99 18.39 -8.16 -2.01
C LYS A 99 17.16 -8.06 -1.09
N TRP A 100 17.42 -7.93 0.17
CA TRP A 100 16.38 -7.88 1.20
C TRP A 100 16.78 -6.96 2.37
N ILE A 101 15.81 -6.61 3.15
CA ILE A 101 15.94 -5.96 4.45
C ILE A 101 15.25 -6.82 5.50
N GLU A 102 15.78 -6.87 6.72
CA GLU A 102 15.06 -7.48 7.83
C GLU A 102 13.79 -6.68 8.11
N THR A 103 12.66 -7.36 8.26
CA THR A 103 11.37 -6.72 8.55
C THR A 103 11.45 -5.87 9.82
N ASP A 104 12.15 -6.34 10.86
CA ASP A 104 12.38 -5.57 12.07
C ASP A 104 13.21 -4.30 11.85
N THR A 105 14.19 -4.38 10.97
CA THR A 105 14.98 -3.19 10.61
C THR A 105 14.14 -2.18 9.84
N LEU A 106 13.26 -2.64 8.94
CA LEU A 106 12.30 -1.76 8.27
C LEU A 106 11.38 -1.09 9.29
N LEU A 107 10.79 -1.83 10.22
CA LEU A 107 9.91 -1.29 11.26
C LEU A 107 10.62 -0.28 12.18
N ARG A 108 11.90 -0.44 12.45
CA ARG A 108 12.69 0.54 13.23
C ARG A 108 13.06 1.79 12.45
N THR A 109 13.23 1.69 11.14
CA THR A 109 13.77 2.78 10.30
C THR A 109 12.70 3.55 9.54
N VAL A 110 11.55 2.94 9.28
CA VAL A 110 10.41 3.57 8.61
C VAL A 110 9.40 4.03 9.66
N GLY A 111 9.16 5.32 9.72
CA GLY A 111 8.27 5.91 10.72
C GLY A 111 6.82 5.44 10.60
N SER A 112 6.11 5.38 11.71
CA SER A 112 4.70 4.96 11.78
C SER A 112 3.72 5.91 11.05
N ASP A 113 4.21 7.06 10.59
CA ASP A 113 3.46 8.04 9.79
C ASP A 113 3.26 7.61 8.32
N TYR A 114 3.93 6.54 7.87
CA TYR A 114 3.68 5.96 6.56
C TYR A 114 2.30 5.29 6.51
N LYS A 115 1.60 5.51 5.39
CA LYS A 115 0.38 4.79 5.04
C LYS A 115 0.76 3.54 4.27
N VAL A 116 0.33 2.37 4.73
CA VAL A 116 0.73 1.10 4.14
C VAL A 116 -0.32 0.58 3.19
N ILE A 117 0.11 0.16 2.02
CA ILE A 117 -0.72 -0.52 1.03
C ILE A 117 -0.09 -1.89 0.77
N ILE A 118 -0.77 -2.95 1.19
CA ILE A 118 -0.42 -4.31 0.79
C ILE A 118 -1.09 -4.59 -0.55
N VAL A 119 -0.38 -5.24 -1.45
CA VAL A 119 -0.91 -5.73 -2.74
C VAL A 119 -0.63 -7.21 -2.84
N GLY A 120 -1.67 -8.02 -2.89
CA GLY A 120 -1.56 -9.47 -2.97
C GLY A 120 -2.93 -10.14 -3.09
N ASP A 121 -2.98 -11.34 -3.64
CA ASP A 121 -4.22 -12.08 -3.84
C ASP A 121 -4.70 -12.83 -2.57
N ALA A 122 -3.86 -12.85 -1.52
CA ALA A 122 -4.10 -13.59 -0.28
C ALA A 122 -4.29 -15.10 -0.48
N ALA A 123 -3.83 -15.62 -1.62
CA ALA A 123 -3.98 -17.02 -2.02
C ALA A 123 -2.76 -17.84 -1.58
N MET A 124 -2.62 -18.05 -0.29
CA MET A 124 -1.55 -18.86 0.30
C MET A 124 -2.12 -20.06 1.06
N ALA A 125 -1.30 -21.08 1.23
CA ALA A 125 -1.70 -22.23 2.02
C ALA A 125 -1.76 -21.90 3.53
N PRO A 126 -2.65 -22.53 4.32
CA PRO A 126 -2.75 -22.28 5.77
C PRO A 126 -1.42 -22.40 6.51
N TYR A 127 -0.56 -23.33 6.13
CA TYR A 127 0.74 -23.49 6.76
C TYR A 127 1.73 -22.35 6.45
N GLU A 128 1.53 -21.61 5.34
CA GLU A 128 2.33 -20.42 5.01
C GLU A 128 1.96 -19.23 5.90
N LEU A 129 0.69 -19.14 6.27
CA LEU A 129 0.20 -18.07 7.12
C LEU A 129 0.32 -18.40 8.62
N LEU A 130 -0.07 -19.63 9.01
CA LEU A 130 -0.20 -20.05 10.40
C LEU A 130 0.94 -20.96 10.88
N GLY A 131 1.75 -21.47 9.96
CA GLY A 131 2.92 -22.28 10.26
C GLY A 131 4.14 -21.45 10.62
N SER A 132 5.15 -22.07 11.19
CA SER A 132 6.45 -21.42 11.41
C SER A 132 7.21 -21.30 10.07
N SER A 133 8.00 -20.24 9.94
CA SER A 133 8.83 -19.97 8.73
C SER A 133 9.81 -21.10 8.37
N SER A 134 10.05 -22.03 9.29
CA SER A 134 11.00 -23.16 9.12
C SER A 134 10.61 -24.15 8.03
N TYR A 135 9.37 -24.18 7.56
CA TYR A 135 8.93 -25.13 6.53
C TYR A 135 9.41 -24.78 5.11
N PHE A 136 9.65 -23.52 4.79
CA PHE A 136 10.04 -23.07 3.44
C PHE A 136 11.52 -22.85 3.24
N TYR A 137 12.27 -22.60 4.30
CA TYR A 137 13.70 -22.38 4.23
C TYR A 137 14.45 -23.52 4.91
N SER A 138 14.53 -24.65 4.21
CA SER A 138 15.19 -25.87 4.67
C SER A 138 16.71 -25.74 4.94
N TYR A 139 17.28 -24.56 4.75
CA TYR A 139 18.70 -24.32 5.06
C TYR A 139 18.91 -22.88 5.53
N SER A 140 19.13 -22.77 6.83
CA SER A 140 19.70 -21.63 7.57
C SER A 140 18.77 -20.44 7.86
N GLN A 141 18.48 -20.34 9.13
CA GLN A 141 17.95 -19.27 9.98
C GLN A 141 16.46 -19.39 10.30
N MET A 142 16.22 -20.08 11.42
CA MET A 142 14.95 -20.09 12.13
C MET A 142 14.64 -18.69 12.62
N GLY A 143 13.68 -18.01 11.96
CA GLY A 143 13.03 -16.84 12.52
C GLY A 143 11.91 -17.26 13.47
N GLU A 144 11.67 -16.51 14.51
CA GLU A 144 10.55 -16.71 15.42
C GLU A 144 9.26 -16.12 14.80
N GLY A 145 8.15 -16.87 14.86
CA GLY A 145 6.82 -16.42 14.49
C GLY A 145 6.31 -16.94 13.12
N ASN A 146 4.99 -16.90 12.98
CA ASN A 146 4.29 -17.28 11.75
C ASN A 146 3.95 -16.03 10.90
N GLY A 147 3.51 -16.26 9.66
CA GLY A 147 3.18 -15.16 8.74
C GLY A 147 2.14 -14.19 9.28
N LEU A 148 1.10 -14.71 9.96
CA LEU A 148 0.05 -13.88 10.56
C LEU A 148 0.59 -12.97 11.68
N GLU A 149 1.51 -13.47 12.49
CA GLU A 149 2.17 -12.66 13.54
C GLU A 149 2.99 -11.52 12.93
N TRP A 150 3.69 -11.79 11.84
CA TRP A 150 4.43 -10.77 11.12
C TRP A 150 3.51 -9.72 10.48
N PHE A 151 2.39 -10.13 9.88
CA PHE A 151 1.38 -9.19 9.39
C PHE A 151 0.81 -8.32 10.51
N ARG A 152 0.50 -8.91 11.67
CA ARG A 152 0.03 -8.17 12.86
C ARG A 152 1.07 -7.21 13.41
N LYS A 153 2.34 -7.60 13.39
CA LYS A 153 3.46 -6.74 13.80
C LYS A 153 3.58 -5.51 12.91
N VAL A 154 3.49 -5.70 11.59
CA VAL A 154 3.46 -4.60 10.61
C VAL A 154 2.25 -3.70 10.85
N LYS A 155 1.05 -4.29 11.01
CA LYS A 155 -0.19 -3.55 11.30
C LYS A 155 -0.10 -2.73 12.57
N GLY A 156 0.47 -3.30 13.63
CA GLY A 156 0.62 -2.62 14.91
C GLY A 156 1.58 -1.42 14.86
N HIS A 157 2.60 -1.49 14.00
CA HIS A 157 3.56 -0.39 13.85
C HIS A 157 2.97 0.79 13.06
N PHE A 158 2.31 0.54 11.93
CA PHE A 158 1.90 1.62 11.03
C PHE A 158 0.51 2.20 11.32
N GLY A 159 -0.38 1.47 11.95
CA GLY A 159 -1.72 1.96 12.33
C GLY A 159 -2.68 2.28 11.16
N HIS A 160 -2.18 2.58 9.96
CA HIS A 160 -2.95 2.90 8.75
C HIS A 160 -2.53 1.98 7.62
N ILE A 161 -3.26 0.91 7.43
CA ILE A 161 -2.93 -0.13 6.48
C ILE A 161 -4.19 -0.61 5.76
N VAL A 162 -4.09 -0.82 4.46
CA VAL A 162 -5.14 -1.39 3.60
C VAL A 162 -4.54 -2.47 2.71
N TRP A 163 -5.39 -3.36 2.22
CA TRP A 163 -5.00 -4.42 1.29
C TRP A 163 -5.71 -4.24 -0.05
N LEU A 164 -4.97 -4.25 -1.15
CA LEU A 164 -5.49 -4.27 -2.52
C LEU A 164 -5.35 -5.69 -3.06
N ASN A 165 -6.49 -6.35 -3.29
CA ASN A 165 -6.53 -7.71 -3.80
C ASN A 165 -6.84 -7.68 -5.31
N PRO A 166 -5.97 -8.23 -6.18
CA PRO A 166 -6.19 -8.30 -7.62
C PRO A 166 -7.16 -9.40 -8.03
N ALA A 167 -7.33 -10.43 -7.20
CA ALA A 167 -8.32 -11.47 -7.45
C ALA A 167 -9.73 -10.90 -7.29
N SER A 168 -10.68 -11.41 -8.09
CA SER A 168 -12.08 -11.07 -7.86
C SER A 168 -12.46 -11.43 -6.42
N MET A 169 -13.06 -10.50 -5.69
CA MET A 169 -13.58 -10.77 -4.34
C MET A 169 -14.63 -11.91 -4.32
N ASN A 170 -15.16 -12.24 -5.50
CA ASN A 170 -16.07 -13.38 -5.74
C ASN A 170 -15.31 -14.64 -6.22
N TYR A 171 -13.98 -14.53 -6.42
CA TYR A 171 -13.18 -15.70 -6.71
C TYR A 171 -13.24 -16.62 -5.51
N THR A 172 -13.82 -17.80 -5.71
CA THR A 172 -13.82 -18.86 -4.70
C THR A 172 -12.60 -19.71 -5.02
N PRO A 173 -11.43 -19.46 -4.43
CA PRO A 173 -10.33 -20.40 -4.50
C PRO A 173 -10.85 -21.75 -3.99
N GLY A 174 -10.28 -22.84 -4.42
CA GLY A 174 -10.59 -24.15 -3.81
C GLY A 174 -10.52 -24.03 -2.28
N ASN A 175 -11.27 -24.84 -1.56
CA ASN A 175 -11.52 -24.75 -0.12
C ASN A 175 -10.30 -24.44 0.76
N TYR A 176 -9.12 -24.73 0.27
CA TYR A 176 -7.85 -24.61 0.98
C TYR A 176 -7.39 -23.15 1.20
N TRP A 177 -7.61 -22.27 0.21
CA TRP A 177 -7.14 -20.88 0.28
C TRP A 177 -8.20 -19.91 0.79
N LYS A 178 -9.43 -20.40 0.89
CA LYS A 178 -10.55 -19.63 1.44
C LYS A 178 -10.35 -19.32 2.92
N GLU A 179 -9.70 -20.22 3.65
CA GLU A 179 -9.40 -20.05 5.06
C GLU A 179 -8.43 -18.88 5.30
N THR A 180 -7.31 -18.86 4.56
CA THR A 180 -6.30 -17.78 4.70
C THR A 180 -6.84 -16.43 4.26
N LEU A 181 -7.60 -16.39 3.16
CA LEU A 181 -8.30 -15.18 2.73
C LEU A 181 -9.26 -14.68 3.82
N GLY A 182 -10.06 -15.56 4.44
CA GLY A 182 -10.97 -15.19 5.52
C GLY A 182 -10.23 -14.59 6.72
N ILE A 183 -9.15 -15.22 7.16
CA ILE A 183 -8.31 -14.74 8.26
C ILE A 183 -7.75 -13.34 7.94
N LEU A 184 -7.21 -13.14 6.73
CA LEU A 184 -6.65 -11.85 6.34
C LEU A 184 -7.70 -10.76 6.14
N GLN A 185 -8.95 -11.12 5.75
CA GLN A 185 -10.07 -10.20 5.68
C GLN A 185 -10.54 -9.73 7.07
N GLU A 186 -10.39 -10.55 8.10
CA GLU A 186 -10.63 -10.12 9.49
C GLU A 186 -9.55 -9.16 10.00
N GLU A 187 -8.34 -9.29 9.49
CA GLU A 187 -7.21 -8.44 9.90
C GLU A 187 -7.12 -7.12 9.13
N PHE A 188 -7.48 -7.10 7.87
CA PHE A 188 -7.23 -5.97 6.97
C PHE A 188 -8.48 -5.53 6.21
N ASP A 189 -8.67 -4.23 6.08
CA ASP A 189 -9.63 -3.66 5.13
C ASP A 189 -9.17 -3.97 3.70
N MET A 190 -9.84 -4.90 3.01
CA MET A 190 -9.52 -5.32 1.65
C MET A 190 -10.37 -4.61 0.61
N TYR A 191 -9.73 -4.17 -0.46
CA TYR A 191 -10.36 -3.54 -1.61
C TYR A 191 -9.88 -4.21 -2.91
N PRO A 192 -10.69 -4.21 -3.98
CA PRO A 192 -10.24 -4.73 -5.27
C PRO A 192 -9.10 -3.88 -5.83
N LEU A 193 -8.14 -4.52 -6.48
CA LEU A 193 -7.06 -3.82 -7.21
C LEU A 193 -7.63 -3.24 -8.51
N SER A 194 -8.31 -2.12 -8.40
CA SER A 194 -8.90 -1.33 -9.48
C SER A 194 -8.74 0.15 -9.17
N VAL A 195 -9.03 1.02 -10.13
CA VAL A 195 -8.97 2.48 -9.91
C VAL A 195 -9.90 2.89 -8.77
N SER A 196 -11.15 2.41 -8.79
CA SER A 196 -12.13 2.73 -7.73
C SER A 196 -11.76 2.13 -6.37
N GLY A 197 -11.21 0.92 -6.34
CA GLY A 197 -10.72 0.28 -5.12
C GLY A 197 -9.53 1.03 -4.52
N LEU A 198 -8.58 1.45 -5.36
CA LEU A 198 -7.46 2.29 -4.92
C LEU A 198 -7.94 3.63 -4.36
N GLU A 199 -8.86 4.32 -5.04
CA GLU A 199 -9.42 5.58 -4.53
C GLU A 199 -10.08 5.41 -3.17
N THR A 200 -10.86 4.33 -3.00
CA THR A 200 -11.53 4.02 -1.74
C THR A 200 -10.51 3.71 -0.64
N ALA A 201 -9.52 2.89 -0.94
CA ALA A 201 -8.42 2.56 -0.03
C ALA A 201 -7.64 3.81 0.40
N LEU A 202 -7.29 4.68 -0.54
CA LEU A 202 -6.59 5.93 -0.24
C LEU A 202 -7.44 6.88 0.63
N LYS A 203 -8.75 6.99 0.36
CA LYS A 203 -9.66 7.77 1.23
C LYS A 203 -9.66 7.23 2.66
N LYS A 204 -9.73 5.91 2.84
CA LYS A 204 -9.66 5.26 4.15
C LYS A 204 -8.35 5.59 4.89
N LEU A 205 -7.21 5.49 4.19
CA LEU A 205 -5.89 5.78 4.76
C LEU A 205 -5.72 7.24 5.22
N ILE A 206 -6.48 8.17 4.66
CA ILE A 206 -6.35 9.60 4.96
C ILE A 206 -7.32 10.04 6.06
N VAL A 207 -8.53 9.49 6.08
CA VAL A 207 -9.61 9.91 6.98
C VAL A 207 -9.54 9.21 8.34
N ALA A 208 -8.91 8.06 8.45
CA ALA A 208 -8.74 7.39 9.74
C ALA A 208 -7.88 8.27 10.67
N LYS A 209 -8.55 8.90 11.64
CA LYS A 209 -7.94 9.61 12.77
C LYS A 209 -7.58 8.61 13.86
#